data_acb9cc4891c4160864094f4c80362cb6
#
_entry.id   acb9cc4891c4160864094f4c80362cb6
#
_cell.length_a   1.000
_cell.length_b   1.000
_cell.length_c   1.000
_cell.angle_alpha   90.00
_cell.angle_beta   90.00
_cell.angle_gamma   90.00
#
_symmetry.space_group_name_H-M   'P 1'
#
loop_
_entity.id
_entity.type
_entity.pdbx_description
1 polymer ?
#
loop_
_entity_poly.entity_id
_entity_poly.type
_entity_poly.pdbx_seq_one_letter_code
_entity_poly.pdbx_strand_id
1 'polypeptide(L)'
;MKEKNDMITRRMAPLSYSDELARTVLNSLSAHIAILDENGVILETNKAWQIYAVKSGLRETYDHRGVNYLEICDATTGSEAADAGKVAQGIRAVIRGDLEEFLFDYPCHSEDGPHWYYMRTIRMAGPGPIRVVVSHEEITALKLTEEALKKSQEELFDQKQSLEETNIALKVLLKQREQDKLELEKKVLTNVKDLVLPYVEKLKNSRLKPKDKTLVEIVETHLNDVISPLLQSFANAKILLTPQEMQVAGLVKDGKTSKEIADILNISETTVNFHRKNLRVKFGLTNQRTNLRSYLLSIS
;
A
#
# COMPACT_ATOMS: atom_id res chain seq x y z
N MET A 1 -50.43 29.19 -61.52
CA MET A 1 -50.61 28.74 -60.13
C MET A 1 -50.34 27.25 -59.99
N LYS A 2 -49.21 26.76 -60.57
CA LYS A 2 -48.77 25.32 -60.50
C LYS A 2 -47.30 25.11 -60.19
N GLU A 3 -46.52 26.18 -59.91
CA GLU A 3 -45.07 26.08 -59.68
C GLU A 3 -44.66 26.34 -58.27
N LYS A 4 -45.49 26.38 -57.27
CA LYS A 4 -45.14 26.67 -55.87
C LYS A 4 -45.24 25.47 -54.90
N ASN A 5 -45.51 24.25 -55.38
CA ASN A 5 -45.78 23.08 -54.50
C ASN A 5 -44.73 21.98 -54.62
N ASP A 6 -43.62 22.19 -55.33
CA ASP A 6 -42.61 21.14 -55.60
C ASP A 6 -41.33 21.24 -54.68
N MET A 7 -41.39 22.14 -53.69
CA MET A 7 -40.19 22.38 -52.85
C MET A 7 -40.28 21.82 -51.43
N ILE A 8 -41.28 21.02 -51.06
CA ILE A 8 -41.49 20.54 -49.65
C ILE A 8 -41.42 19.00 -49.51
N THR A 9 -41.12 18.26 -50.55
CA THR A 9 -40.98 16.79 -50.40
C THR A 9 -39.70 16.26 -50.96
N ARG A 10 -38.52 16.73 -50.50
CA ARG A 10 -37.35 15.86 -50.46
C ARG A 10 -37.61 14.80 -49.39
N ARG A 11 -38.28 13.72 -49.78
CA ARG A 11 -38.32 12.47 -49.02
C ARG A 11 -36.85 12.07 -48.82
N MET A 12 -36.36 12.12 -47.56
CA MET A 12 -35.09 11.48 -47.19
C MET A 12 -35.20 10.02 -47.68
N ALA A 13 -34.32 9.61 -48.54
CA ALA A 13 -34.18 8.21 -48.92
C ALA A 13 -34.00 7.40 -47.62
N PRO A 14 -34.61 6.21 -47.48
CA PRO A 14 -34.42 5.38 -46.32
C PRO A 14 -32.93 5.12 -46.18
N LEU A 15 -32.39 5.36 -44.96
CA LEU A 15 -30.99 5.07 -44.60
C LEU A 15 -30.72 3.62 -44.98
N SER A 16 -29.49 3.34 -45.50
CA SER A 16 -29.10 1.98 -45.75
C SER A 16 -28.99 1.26 -44.37
N TYR A 17 -29.19 -0.06 -44.35
CA TYR A 17 -29.01 -0.86 -43.13
C TYR A 17 -27.66 -0.58 -42.42
N SER A 18 -26.61 -0.33 -43.21
CA SER A 18 -25.27 0.03 -42.74
C SER A 18 -25.28 1.38 -42.00
N ASP A 19 -26.01 2.40 -42.51
CA ASP A 19 -26.07 3.72 -41.91
C ASP A 19 -26.86 3.70 -40.59
N GLU A 20 -27.95 2.91 -40.56
CA GLU A 20 -28.75 2.72 -39.36
C GLU A 20 -27.98 2.01 -38.25
N LEU A 21 -27.21 0.96 -38.59
CA LEU A 21 -26.33 0.25 -37.66
C LEU A 21 -25.24 1.17 -37.12
N ALA A 22 -24.57 1.92 -37.99
CA ALA A 22 -23.53 2.86 -37.57
C ALA A 22 -24.06 3.92 -36.59
N ARG A 23 -25.21 4.49 -36.84
CA ARG A 23 -25.91 5.42 -35.93
C ARG A 23 -26.28 4.77 -34.61
N THR A 24 -26.77 3.56 -34.64
CA THR A 24 -27.15 2.81 -33.43
C THR A 24 -25.92 2.57 -32.55
N VAL A 25 -24.77 2.17 -33.13
CA VAL A 25 -23.52 1.98 -32.42
C VAL A 25 -23.04 3.30 -31.82
N LEU A 26 -22.96 4.38 -32.58
CA LEU A 26 -22.55 5.70 -32.10
C LEU A 26 -23.45 6.20 -30.94
N ASN A 27 -24.74 6.00 -31.03
CA ASN A 27 -25.71 6.42 -30.02
C ASN A 27 -25.69 5.53 -28.75
N SER A 28 -25.09 4.36 -28.80
CA SER A 28 -24.94 3.47 -27.65
C SER A 28 -23.70 3.78 -26.81
N LEU A 29 -22.78 4.62 -27.32
CA LEU A 29 -21.57 5.03 -26.61
C LEU A 29 -21.88 6.14 -25.59
N SER A 30 -21.27 6.04 -24.41
CA SER A 30 -21.39 7.04 -23.33
C SER A 30 -20.55 8.29 -23.58
N ALA A 31 -19.45 8.17 -24.33
CA ALA A 31 -18.62 9.31 -24.72
C ALA A 31 -19.40 10.29 -25.58
N HIS A 32 -19.18 11.60 -25.37
CA HIS A 32 -19.76 12.65 -26.22
C HIS A 32 -18.96 12.74 -27.52
N ILE A 33 -19.56 12.33 -28.64
CA ILE A 33 -18.87 12.21 -29.92
C ILE A 33 -19.39 13.23 -30.91
N ALA A 34 -18.46 13.96 -31.55
CA ALA A 34 -18.71 14.80 -32.71
C ALA A 34 -17.78 14.40 -33.87
N ILE A 35 -18.28 14.45 -35.10
CA ILE A 35 -17.53 14.28 -36.32
C ILE A 35 -17.40 15.66 -36.98
N LEU A 36 -16.17 16.09 -37.24
CA LEU A 36 -15.86 17.38 -37.83
C LEU A 36 -15.31 17.19 -39.25
N ASP A 37 -15.53 18.20 -40.11
CA ASP A 37 -14.87 18.32 -41.38
C ASP A 37 -13.48 18.94 -41.29
N GLU A 38 -12.81 19.18 -42.41
CA GLU A 38 -11.49 19.78 -42.52
C GLU A 38 -11.44 21.24 -41.99
N ASN A 39 -12.56 21.91 -41.86
CA ASN A 39 -12.67 23.29 -41.33
C ASN A 39 -13.07 23.35 -39.86
N GLY A 40 -13.32 22.18 -39.24
CA GLY A 40 -13.80 22.07 -37.86
C GLY A 40 -15.31 22.23 -37.68
N VAL A 41 -16.09 22.16 -38.81
CA VAL A 41 -17.55 22.22 -38.77
C VAL A 41 -18.09 20.86 -38.36
N ILE A 42 -19.01 20.84 -37.41
CA ILE A 42 -19.70 19.64 -36.92
C ILE A 42 -20.63 19.08 -38.02
N LEU A 43 -20.32 17.87 -38.46
CA LEU A 43 -21.12 17.12 -39.43
C LEU A 43 -22.18 16.24 -38.76
N GLU A 44 -21.83 15.59 -37.66
CA GLU A 44 -22.71 14.67 -36.94
C GLU A 44 -22.31 14.61 -35.46
N THR A 45 -23.30 14.33 -34.58
CA THR A 45 -23.09 14.10 -33.16
C THR A 45 -23.86 12.87 -32.70
N ASN A 46 -23.36 12.20 -31.62
CA ASN A 46 -24.13 11.12 -31.03
C ASN A 46 -25.13 11.62 -29.96
N LYS A 47 -25.96 10.70 -29.48
CA LYS A 47 -26.97 10.99 -28.48
C LYS A 47 -26.41 11.52 -27.16
N ALA A 48 -25.25 10.99 -26.73
CA ALA A 48 -24.57 11.44 -25.49
C ALA A 48 -24.14 12.92 -25.61
N TRP A 49 -23.60 13.34 -26.76
CA TRP A 49 -23.28 14.74 -27.03
C TRP A 49 -24.50 15.64 -26.88
N GLN A 50 -25.64 15.24 -27.50
CA GLN A 50 -26.89 16.02 -27.45
C GLN A 50 -27.39 16.17 -26.00
N ILE A 51 -27.38 15.08 -25.22
CA ILE A 51 -27.79 15.10 -23.81
C ILE A 51 -26.89 16.04 -22.99
N TYR A 52 -25.58 15.98 -23.20
CA TYR A 52 -24.64 16.87 -22.53
C TYR A 52 -24.87 18.34 -22.86
N ALA A 53 -25.09 18.66 -24.14
CA ALA A 53 -25.38 20.02 -24.59
C ALA A 53 -26.62 20.61 -23.93
N VAL A 54 -27.68 19.83 -23.77
CA VAL A 54 -28.87 20.24 -23.06
C VAL A 54 -28.61 20.51 -21.58
N LYS A 55 -27.84 19.64 -20.92
CA LYS A 55 -27.43 19.83 -19.51
C LYS A 55 -26.58 21.09 -19.34
N SER A 56 -25.77 21.45 -20.34
CA SER A 56 -24.95 22.67 -20.37
C SER A 56 -25.76 23.94 -20.75
N GLY A 57 -27.09 23.89 -20.75
CA GLY A 57 -27.95 25.03 -20.93
C GLY A 57 -28.35 25.34 -22.38
N LEU A 58 -27.99 24.48 -23.34
CA LEU A 58 -28.47 24.62 -24.72
C LEU A 58 -29.88 24.05 -24.86
N ARG A 59 -30.68 24.63 -25.79
CA ARG A 59 -32.03 24.16 -26.02
C ARG A 59 -32.05 22.76 -26.62
N GLU A 60 -32.98 21.92 -26.18
CA GLU A 60 -33.16 20.53 -26.64
C GLU A 60 -33.33 20.38 -28.16
N THR A 61 -33.85 21.41 -28.82
CA THR A 61 -34.04 21.48 -30.26
C THR A 61 -32.85 22.02 -31.05
N TYR A 62 -31.75 22.32 -30.39
CA TYR A 62 -30.58 22.90 -31.05
C TYR A 62 -29.80 21.81 -31.81
N ASP A 63 -29.77 21.92 -33.13
CA ASP A 63 -28.94 21.06 -33.99
C ASP A 63 -27.55 21.63 -34.09
N HIS A 64 -26.58 20.91 -33.52
CA HIS A 64 -25.17 21.33 -33.55
C HIS A 64 -24.50 21.14 -34.92
N ARG A 65 -25.13 20.46 -35.85
CA ARG A 65 -24.63 20.31 -37.22
C ARG A 65 -24.50 21.66 -37.90
N GLY A 66 -23.40 21.88 -38.59
CA GLY A 66 -23.05 23.15 -39.21
C GLY A 66 -22.43 24.20 -38.32
N VAL A 67 -22.32 23.93 -37.00
CA VAL A 67 -21.60 24.79 -36.05
C VAL A 67 -20.11 24.52 -36.19
N ASN A 68 -19.27 25.56 -36.19
CA ASN A 68 -17.83 25.42 -36.22
C ASN A 68 -17.31 25.24 -34.76
N TYR A 69 -16.85 24.03 -34.45
CA TYR A 69 -16.31 23.68 -33.14
C TYR A 69 -15.04 24.45 -32.80
N LEU A 70 -14.16 24.66 -33.80
CA LEU A 70 -12.91 25.37 -33.61
C LEU A 70 -13.13 26.87 -33.33
N GLU A 71 -14.14 27.47 -33.94
CA GLU A 71 -14.51 28.86 -33.68
C GLU A 71 -15.03 29.04 -32.23
N ILE A 72 -15.77 28.06 -31.71
CA ILE A 72 -16.20 28.06 -30.30
C ILE A 72 -15.00 27.99 -29.39
N CYS A 73 -14.04 27.08 -29.65
CA CYS A 73 -12.82 26.98 -28.84
C CYS A 73 -11.99 28.29 -28.89
N ASP A 74 -11.85 28.89 -30.07
CA ASP A 74 -11.10 30.14 -30.23
C ASP A 74 -11.78 31.33 -29.57
N ALA A 75 -13.12 31.34 -29.49
CA ALA A 75 -13.91 32.37 -28.85
C ALA A 75 -14.02 32.22 -27.32
N THR A 76 -13.59 31.09 -26.78
CA THR A 76 -13.66 30.83 -25.33
C THR A 76 -12.76 31.80 -24.56
N THR A 77 -13.33 32.42 -23.50
CA THR A 77 -12.64 33.39 -22.66
C THR A 77 -12.66 32.94 -21.19
N GLY A 78 -11.86 33.57 -20.35
CA GLY A 78 -11.82 33.26 -18.92
C GLY A 78 -10.87 32.10 -18.57
N SER A 79 -11.18 31.37 -17.51
CA SER A 79 -10.32 30.29 -16.99
C SER A 79 -10.13 29.13 -17.95
N GLU A 80 -11.11 28.88 -18.82
CA GLU A 80 -11.09 27.77 -19.77
C GLU A 80 -10.41 28.08 -21.10
N ALA A 81 -10.10 29.36 -21.37
CA ALA A 81 -9.52 29.81 -22.64
C ALA A 81 -8.20 29.12 -23.00
N ALA A 82 -7.35 28.85 -22.01
CA ALA A 82 -6.05 28.19 -22.23
C ALA A 82 -6.24 26.74 -22.70
N ASP A 83 -7.17 26.01 -22.12
CA ASP A 83 -7.43 24.63 -22.47
C ASP A 83 -8.21 24.51 -23.78
N ALA A 84 -9.19 25.39 -24.01
CA ALA A 84 -9.87 25.49 -25.29
C ALA A 84 -8.90 25.80 -26.44
N GLY A 85 -7.92 26.66 -26.22
CA GLY A 85 -6.87 26.95 -27.21
C GLY A 85 -5.99 25.73 -27.53
N LYS A 86 -5.62 24.92 -26.51
CA LYS A 86 -4.87 23.66 -26.70
C LYS A 86 -5.72 22.65 -27.50
N VAL A 87 -7.01 22.54 -27.16
CA VAL A 87 -7.95 21.68 -27.88
C VAL A 87 -8.03 22.08 -29.36
N ALA A 88 -8.23 23.37 -29.64
CA ALA A 88 -8.29 23.84 -31.04
C ALA A 88 -7.00 23.58 -31.82
N GLN A 89 -5.84 23.79 -31.20
CA GLN A 89 -4.53 23.50 -31.79
C GLN A 89 -4.36 22.00 -32.06
N GLY A 90 -4.71 21.13 -31.11
CA GLY A 90 -4.63 19.68 -31.23
C GLY A 90 -5.53 19.14 -32.35
N ILE A 91 -6.78 19.59 -32.42
CA ILE A 91 -7.70 19.21 -33.52
C ILE A 91 -7.14 19.65 -34.87
N ARG A 92 -6.65 20.90 -35.01
CA ARG A 92 -6.03 21.39 -36.26
C ARG A 92 -4.81 20.56 -36.64
N ALA A 93 -3.98 20.12 -35.67
CA ALA A 93 -2.84 19.27 -35.95
C ALA A 93 -3.24 17.90 -36.51
N VAL A 94 -4.29 17.30 -35.99
CA VAL A 94 -4.86 16.04 -36.49
C VAL A 94 -5.49 16.25 -37.90
N ILE A 95 -6.21 17.34 -38.12
CA ILE A 95 -6.77 17.69 -39.45
C ILE A 95 -5.67 17.82 -40.49
N ARG A 96 -4.57 18.51 -40.16
CA ARG A 96 -3.42 18.66 -41.11
C ARG A 96 -2.62 17.36 -41.28
N GLY A 97 -2.77 16.40 -40.36
CA GLY A 97 -1.98 15.16 -40.36
C GLY A 97 -0.62 15.29 -39.67
N ASP A 98 -0.39 16.37 -38.92
CA ASP A 98 0.80 16.58 -38.09
C ASP A 98 0.82 15.60 -36.90
N LEU A 99 -0.38 15.18 -36.44
CA LEU A 99 -0.59 14.18 -35.42
C LEU A 99 -1.55 13.09 -35.89
N GLU A 100 -1.28 11.84 -35.55
CA GLU A 100 -2.21 10.73 -35.81
C GLU A 100 -3.40 10.79 -34.87
N GLU A 101 -3.14 11.14 -33.59
CA GLU A 101 -4.17 11.38 -32.59
C GLU A 101 -3.76 12.52 -31.65
N PHE A 102 -4.75 13.16 -31.04
CA PHE A 102 -4.56 14.14 -29.98
C PHE A 102 -5.36 13.71 -28.76
N LEU A 103 -4.68 13.66 -27.60
CA LEU A 103 -5.23 13.27 -26.30
C LEU A 103 -5.05 14.43 -25.34
N PHE A 104 -6.13 14.77 -24.61
CA PHE A 104 -6.09 15.86 -23.65
C PHE A 104 -7.11 15.65 -22.54
N ASP A 105 -6.69 15.72 -21.29
CA ASP A 105 -7.59 15.74 -20.13
C ASP A 105 -7.71 17.17 -19.58
N TYR A 106 -8.92 17.57 -19.28
CA TYR A 106 -9.22 18.93 -18.81
C TYR A 106 -10.35 18.94 -17.78
N PRO A 107 -10.28 19.87 -16.80
CA PRO A 107 -11.39 20.10 -15.91
C PRO A 107 -12.50 20.89 -16.62
N CYS A 108 -13.72 20.53 -16.38
CA CYS A 108 -14.91 21.29 -16.81
C CYS A 108 -15.90 21.30 -15.64
N HIS A 109 -15.82 22.35 -14.82
CA HIS A 109 -16.64 22.44 -13.61
C HIS A 109 -18.01 22.99 -13.93
N SER A 110 -19.03 22.34 -13.39
CA SER A 110 -20.43 22.76 -13.50
C SER A 110 -20.99 23.11 -12.12
N GLU A 111 -22.24 23.59 -12.07
CA GLU A 111 -22.95 23.85 -10.81
C GLU A 111 -23.11 22.60 -9.94
N ASP A 112 -23.11 21.41 -10.57
CA ASP A 112 -23.23 20.11 -9.89
C ASP A 112 -21.91 19.65 -9.23
N GLY A 113 -20.79 20.34 -9.51
CA GLY A 113 -19.50 20.05 -8.92
C GLY A 113 -18.33 19.95 -9.91
N PRO A 114 -17.20 19.43 -9.45
CA PRO A 114 -16.02 19.26 -10.30
C PRO A 114 -16.18 18.08 -11.25
N HIS A 115 -15.98 18.31 -12.54
CA HIS A 115 -15.96 17.29 -13.57
C HIS A 115 -14.63 17.32 -14.31
N TRP A 116 -14.18 16.17 -14.78
CA TRP A 116 -13.01 16.01 -15.64
C TRP A 116 -13.39 15.19 -16.86
N TYR A 117 -12.92 15.65 -18.00
CA TYR A 117 -13.12 14.99 -19.29
C TYR A 117 -11.78 14.62 -19.90
N TYR A 118 -11.78 13.44 -20.53
CA TYR A 118 -10.69 12.97 -21.39
C TYR A 118 -11.13 13.12 -22.83
N MET A 119 -10.43 13.96 -23.57
CA MET A 119 -10.68 14.19 -24.97
C MET A 119 -9.72 13.37 -25.83
N ARG A 120 -10.27 12.75 -26.84
CA ARG A 120 -9.52 12.08 -27.89
C ARG A 120 -9.97 12.60 -29.25
N THR A 121 -9.02 12.99 -30.13
CA THR A 121 -9.27 13.38 -31.51
C THR A 121 -8.47 12.47 -32.42
N ILE A 122 -9.13 11.85 -33.39
CA ILE A 122 -8.50 10.96 -34.38
C ILE A 122 -9.02 11.30 -35.79
N ARG A 123 -8.15 11.10 -36.79
CA ARG A 123 -8.56 11.22 -38.20
C ARG A 123 -9.26 9.94 -38.65
N MET A 124 -10.41 10.09 -39.32
CA MET A 124 -11.11 8.94 -39.89
C MET A 124 -10.32 8.39 -41.09
N ALA A 125 -10.12 7.06 -41.06
CA ALA A 125 -9.50 6.36 -42.21
C ALA A 125 -10.54 6.14 -43.32
N GLY A 126 -10.13 6.27 -44.57
CA GLY A 126 -10.95 5.93 -45.71
C GLY A 126 -10.79 6.92 -46.86
N PRO A 127 -11.31 6.58 -48.07
CA PRO A 127 -11.33 7.48 -49.20
C PRO A 127 -12.43 8.56 -48.97
N GLY A 128 -12.10 9.81 -49.24
CA GLY A 128 -13.06 10.92 -49.15
C GLY A 128 -12.49 12.17 -48.51
N PRO A 129 -13.34 13.16 -48.20
CA PRO A 129 -12.89 14.38 -47.54
C PRO A 129 -12.34 14.08 -46.14
N ILE A 130 -11.44 14.94 -45.67
CA ILE A 130 -10.88 14.82 -44.31
C ILE A 130 -12.00 14.94 -43.29
N ARG A 131 -12.05 13.98 -42.39
CA ARG A 131 -12.95 13.99 -41.25
C ARG A 131 -12.19 13.59 -40.00
N VAL A 132 -12.52 14.22 -38.88
CA VAL A 132 -11.97 13.87 -37.56
C VAL A 132 -13.08 13.55 -36.60
N VAL A 133 -12.86 12.56 -35.76
CA VAL A 133 -13.74 12.21 -34.67
C VAL A 133 -13.18 12.85 -33.40
N VAL A 134 -13.99 13.63 -32.73
CA VAL A 134 -13.70 14.19 -31.40
C VAL A 134 -14.60 13.48 -30.42
N SER A 135 -14.01 12.88 -29.39
CA SER A 135 -14.74 12.25 -28.31
C SER A 135 -14.31 12.83 -26.96
N HIS A 136 -15.30 13.04 -26.08
CA HIS A 136 -15.07 13.44 -24.70
C HIS A 136 -15.68 12.38 -23.79
N GLU A 137 -14.87 11.82 -22.92
CA GLU A 137 -15.30 10.82 -21.94
C GLU A 137 -15.15 11.42 -20.53
N GLU A 138 -16.17 11.28 -19.72
CA GLU A 138 -16.13 11.76 -18.34
C GLU A 138 -15.28 10.83 -17.50
N ILE A 139 -14.21 11.37 -16.91
CA ILE A 139 -13.25 10.64 -16.08
C ILE A 139 -13.24 11.13 -14.63
N THR A 140 -14.30 11.80 -14.19
CA THR A 140 -14.44 12.36 -12.83
C THR A 140 -14.23 11.30 -11.76
N ALA A 141 -14.91 10.16 -11.89
CA ALA A 141 -14.76 9.05 -10.93
C ALA A 141 -13.31 8.52 -10.87
N LEU A 142 -12.62 8.44 -12.01
CA LEU A 142 -11.23 8.03 -12.07
C LEU A 142 -10.32 9.03 -11.34
N LYS A 143 -10.46 10.32 -11.62
CA LYS A 143 -9.65 11.38 -10.98
C LYS A 143 -9.85 11.41 -9.46
N LEU A 144 -11.11 11.33 -8.99
CA LEU A 144 -11.39 11.28 -7.55
C LEU A 144 -10.81 10.03 -6.88
N THR A 145 -10.83 8.90 -7.58
CA THR A 145 -10.23 7.66 -7.08
C THR A 145 -8.70 7.75 -7.02
N GLU A 146 -8.06 8.35 -8.03
CA GLU A 146 -6.62 8.60 -8.06
C GLU A 146 -6.20 9.51 -6.91
N GLU A 147 -6.93 10.60 -6.65
CA GLU A 147 -6.65 11.51 -5.54
C GLU A 147 -6.82 10.82 -4.18
N ALA A 148 -7.90 10.06 -4.00
CA ALA A 148 -8.14 9.29 -2.78
C ALA A 148 -7.05 8.24 -2.54
N LEU A 149 -6.62 7.54 -3.60
CA LEU A 149 -5.54 6.56 -3.54
C LEU A 149 -4.22 7.23 -3.15
N LYS A 150 -3.88 8.36 -3.78
CA LYS A 150 -2.67 9.12 -3.47
C LYS A 150 -2.64 9.56 -2.01
N LYS A 151 -3.74 10.12 -1.52
CA LYS A 151 -3.87 10.53 -0.11
C LYS A 151 -3.70 9.34 0.84
N SER A 152 -4.34 8.21 0.53
CA SER A 152 -4.21 7.00 1.34
C SER A 152 -2.77 6.45 1.36
N GLN A 153 -2.05 6.54 0.24
CA GLN A 153 -0.63 6.15 0.17
C GLN A 153 0.26 7.05 1.03
N GLU A 154 0.03 8.36 1.02
CA GLU A 154 0.75 9.33 1.85
C GLU A 154 0.50 9.04 3.35
N GLU A 155 -0.75 8.83 3.75
CA GLU A 155 -1.11 8.48 5.13
C GLU A 155 -0.47 7.15 5.59
N LEU A 156 -0.46 6.13 4.74
CA LEU A 156 0.19 4.84 5.02
C LEU A 156 1.70 4.97 5.16
N PHE A 157 2.34 5.81 4.36
CA PHE A 157 3.77 6.08 4.45
C PHE A 157 4.13 6.72 5.80
N ASP A 158 3.38 7.74 6.22
CA ASP A 158 3.59 8.42 7.50
C ASP A 158 3.36 7.49 8.70
N GLN A 159 2.30 6.67 8.65
CA GLN A 159 2.03 5.67 9.68
C GLN A 159 3.15 4.62 9.77
N LYS A 160 3.66 4.15 8.63
CA LYS A 160 4.77 3.19 8.58
C LYS A 160 6.03 3.79 9.22
N GLN A 161 6.37 5.02 8.89
CA GLN A 161 7.53 5.70 9.46
C GLN A 161 7.39 5.85 10.99
N SER A 162 6.24 6.33 11.47
CA SER A 162 5.97 6.46 12.90
C SER A 162 6.04 5.12 13.64
N LEU A 163 5.53 4.05 13.02
CA LEU A 163 5.60 2.70 13.58
C LEU A 163 7.05 2.18 13.66
N GLU A 164 7.86 2.43 12.63
CA GLU A 164 9.28 2.05 12.63
C GLU A 164 10.07 2.78 13.74
N GLU A 165 9.86 4.09 13.90
CA GLU A 165 10.48 4.88 14.97
C GLU A 165 10.08 4.37 16.36
N THR A 166 8.78 4.10 16.55
CA THR A 166 8.25 3.55 17.81
C THR A 166 8.85 2.16 18.10
N ASN A 167 8.98 1.30 17.10
CA ASN A 167 9.60 -0.02 17.24
C ASN A 167 11.07 0.08 17.62
N ILE A 168 11.82 1.03 17.03
CA ILE A 168 13.22 1.26 17.39
C ILE A 168 13.32 1.72 18.85
N ALA A 169 12.52 2.72 19.25
CA ALA A 169 12.48 3.21 20.62
C ALA A 169 12.13 2.11 21.63
N LEU A 170 11.11 1.29 21.32
CA LEU A 170 10.71 0.17 22.16
C LEU A 170 11.82 -0.87 22.32
N LYS A 171 12.54 -1.21 21.25
CA LYS A 171 13.68 -2.14 21.30
C LYS A 171 14.80 -1.62 22.19
N VAL A 172 15.09 -0.31 22.14
CA VAL A 172 16.10 0.32 23.00
C VAL A 172 15.67 0.24 24.47
N LEU A 173 14.41 0.59 24.76
CA LEU A 173 13.87 0.54 26.12
C LEU A 173 13.86 -0.89 26.69
N LEU A 174 13.47 -1.88 25.90
CA LEU A 174 13.51 -3.28 26.31
C LEU A 174 14.92 -3.74 26.63
N LYS A 175 15.89 -3.38 25.80
CA LYS A 175 17.30 -3.68 26.03
C LYS A 175 17.82 -3.03 27.32
N GLN A 176 17.48 -1.76 27.53
CA GLN A 176 17.85 -1.03 28.74
C GLN A 176 17.25 -1.70 29.99
N ARG A 177 15.95 -2.01 29.96
CA ARG A 177 15.26 -2.69 31.06
C ARG A 177 15.92 -4.04 31.42
N GLU A 178 16.35 -4.79 30.40
CA GLU A 178 17.02 -6.07 30.61
C GLU A 178 18.39 -5.89 31.26
N GLN A 179 19.14 -4.87 30.87
CA GLN A 179 20.40 -4.49 31.49
C GLN A 179 20.21 -4.05 32.96
N ASP A 180 19.25 -3.18 33.20
CA ASP A 180 18.96 -2.70 34.55
C ASP A 180 18.53 -3.85 35.49
N LYS A 181 17.74 -4.79 34.98
CA LYS A 181 17.35 -6.00 35.69
C LYS A 181 18.57 -6.84 36.09
N LEU A 182 19.47 -7.10 35.13
CA LEU A 182 20.70 -7.87 35.41
C LEU A 182 21.60 -7.16 36.41
N GLU A 183 21.71 -5.83 36.33
CA GLU A 183 22.49 -5.07 37.29
C GLU A 183 21.92 -5.13 38.70
N LEU A 184 20.60 -5.02 38.82
CA LEU A 184 19.90 -5.15 40.11
C LEU A 184 20.07 -6.55 40.71
N GLU A 185 19.83 -7.60 39.90
CA GLU A 185 20.05 -8.99 40.32
C GLU A 185 21.49 -9.22 40.80
N LYS A 186 22.50 -8.68 40.09
CA LYS A 186 23.90 -8.75 40.48
C LYS A 186 24.15 -8.05 41.82
N LYS A 187 23.59 -6.84 42.02
CA LYS A 187 23.74 -6.12 43.30
C LYS A 187 23.14 -6.89 44.45
N VAL A 188 21.94 -7.46 44.30
CA VAL A 188 21.30 -8.29 45.32
C VAL A 188 22.14 -9.50 45.65
N LEU A 189 22.60 -10.23 44.64
CA LEU A 189 23.46 -11.40 44.81
C LEU A 189 24.75 -11.07 45.60
N THR A 190 25.46 -9.99 45.19
CA THR A 190 26.69 -9.53 45.84
C THR A 190 26.44 -9.16 47.29
N ASN A 191 25.38 -8.37 47.56
CA ASN A 191 25.02 -7.96 48.93
C ASN A 191 24.71 -9.14 49.82
N VAL A 192 23.97 -10.13 49.36
CA VAL A 192 23.65 -11.30 50.18
C VAL A 192 24.89 -12.16 50.41
N LYS A 193 25.69 -12.43 49.36
CA LYS A 193 26.91 -13.26 49.48
C LYS A 193 27.97 -12.63 50.34
N ASP A 194 28.23 -11.33 50.12
CA ASP A 194 29.39 -10.68 50.70
C ASP A 194 29.09 -10.02 52.06
N LEU A 195 27.85 -9.57 52.28
CA LEU A 195 27.46 -8.82 53.46
C LEU A 195 26.60 -9.63 54.46
N VAL A 196 25.83 -10.63 54.01
CA VAL A 196 24.90 -11.35 54.90
C VAL A 196 25.37 -12.76 55.26
N LEU A 197 25.65 -13.58 54.23
CA LEU A 197 26.04 -14.99 54.46
C LEU A 197 27.26 -15.18 55.38
N PRO A 198 28.33 -14.34 55.37
CA PRO A 198 29.47 -14.50 56.27
C PRO A 198 29.09 -14.32 57.74
N TYR A 199 28.07 -13.49 58.03
CA TYR A 199 27.57 -13.33 59.39
C TYR A 199 26.65 -14.47 59.81
N VAL A 200 25.86 -15.01 58.92
CA VAL A 200 25.04 -16.23 59.16
C VAL A 200 25.97 -17.42 59.47
N GLU A 201 27.06 -17.59 58.71
CA GLU A 201 28.08 -18.61 59.00
C GLU A 201 28.77 -18.41 60.35
N LYS A 202 29.16 -17.17 60.71
CA LYS A 202 29.71 -16.87 62.02
C LYS A 202 28.76 -17.19 63.16
N LEU A 203 27.46 -16.86 63.01
CA LEU A 203 26.41 -17.20 63.96
C LEU A 203 26.26 -18.72 64.10
N LYS A 204 26.22 -19.46 62.99
CA LYS A 204 26.12 -20.94 62.98
C LYS A 204 27.26 -21.62 63.74
N ASN A 205 28.46 -21.04 63.65
CA ASN A 205 29.67 -21.55 64.29
C ASN A 205 29.85 -21.03 65.76
N SER A 206 28.93 -20.21 66.29
CA SER A 206 28.97 -19.72 67.66
C SER A 206 28.25 -20.70 68.63
N ARG A 207 28.46 -20.50 69.95
CA ARG A 207 27.79 -21.31 70.96
C ARG A 207 26.33 -20.91 71.13
N LEU A 208 25.46 -21.39 70.21
CA LEU A 208 24.01 -21.13 70.22
C LEU A 208 23.27 -22.21 71.03
N LYS A 209 22.12 -21.85 71.61
CA LYS A 209 21.14 -22.81 72.10
C LYS A 209 20.53 -23.60 70.94
N PRO A 210 20.08 -24.86 71.16
CA PRO A 210 19.54 -25.68 70.09
C PRO A 210 18.45 -25.00 69.25
N LYS A 211 17.54 -24.26 69.91
CA LYS A 211 16.47 -23.51 69.26
C LYS A 211 16.98 -22.38 68.33
N ASP A 212 18.00 -21.66 68.80
CA ASP A 212 18.59 -20.55 68.05
C ASP A 212 19.41 -21.08 66.83
N LYS A 213 20.01 -22.24 66.98
CA LYS A 213 20.72 -22.91 65.87
C LYS A 213 19.75 -23.28 64.72
N THR A 214 18.58 -23.85 65.06
CA THR A 214 17.56 -24.16 64.07
C THR A 214 17.05 -22.89 63.34
N LEU A 215 16.88 -21.76 64.05
CA LEU A 215 16.52 -20.50 63.40
C LEU A 215 17.57 -20.00 62.43
N VAL A 216 18.85 -20.10 62.75
CA VAL A 216 19.94 -19.73 61.84
C VAL A 216 19.96 -20.63 60.57
N GLU A 217 19.71 -21.93 60.73
CA GLU A 217 19.64 -22.87 59.62
C GLU A 217 18.45 -22.53 58.69
N ILE A 218 17.28 -22.13 59.24
CA ILE A 218 16.13 -21.69 58.48
C ILE A 218 16.45 -20.40 57.71
N VAL A 219 17.08 -19.40 58.33
CA VAL A 219 17.49 -18.16 57.69
C VAL A 219 18.48 -18.44 56.51
N GLU A 220 19.48 -19.32 56.74
CA GLU A 220 20.42 -19.72 55.70
C GLU A 220 19.72 -20.37 54.49
N THR A 221 18.75 -21.25 54.76
CA THR A 221 17.96 -21.89 53.71
C THR A 221 17.16 -20.86 52.91
N HIS A 222 16.44 -19.97 53.60
CA HIS A 222 15.65 -18.92 52.89
C HIS A 222 16.57 -17.96 52.10
N LEU A 223 17.75 -17.60 52.58
CA LEU A 223 18.72 -16.78 51.83
C LEU A 223 19.20 -17.50 50.57
N ASN A 224 19.46 -18.80 50.68
CA ASN A 224 19.85 -19.62 49.53
C ASN A 224 18.71 -19.76 48.52
N ASP A 225 17.43 -19.88 48.99
CA ASP A 225 16.26 -19.91 48.12
C ASP A 225 16.11 -18.61 47.33
N VAL A 226 16.42 -17.46 47.92
CA VAL A 226 16.43 -16.15 47.23
C VAL A 226 17.58 -16.06 46.24
N ILE A 227 18.75 -16.61 46.55
CA ILE A 227 19.94 -16.50 45.68
C ILE A 227 19.91 -17.48 44.51
N SER A 228 19.37 -18.70 44.69
CA SER A 228 19.38 -19.76 43.70
C SER A 228 18.77 -19.36 42.37
N PRO A 229 17.58 -18.71 42.27
CA PRO A 229 17.02 -18.22 41.04
C PRO A 229 17.89 -17.15 40.38
N LEU A 230 18.52 -16.27 41.15
CA LEU A 230 19.41 -15.23 40.65
C LEU A 230 20.69 -15.83 40.05
N LEU A 231 21.25 -16.87 40.67
CA LEU A 231 22.40 -17.59 40.12
C LEU A 231 22.07 -18.28 38.79
N GLN A 232 20.85 -18.86 38.68
CA GLN A 232 20.38 -19.45 37.42
C GLN A 232 20.17 -18.38 36.35
N SER A 233 19.59 -17.24 36.71
CA SER A 233 19.41 -16.09 35.81
C SER A 233 20.77 -15.62 35.24
N PHE A 234 21.80 -15.52 36.08
CA PHE A 234 23.15 -15.16 35.62
C PHE A 234 23.83 -16.24 34.76
N ALA A 235 23.63 -17.50 35.04
CA ALA A 235 24.10 -18.58 34.19
C ALA A 235 23.46 -18.55 32.81
N ASN A 236 22.18 -18.27 32.78
CA ASN A 236 21.40 -18.16 31.53
C ASN A 236 21.69 -16.85 30.77
N ALA A 237 21.95 -15.72 31.47
CA ALA A 237 22.26 -14.42 30.87
C ALA A 237 23.62 -14.41 30.12
N LYS A 238 24.54 -15.29 30.45
CA LYS A 238 25.77 -15.50 29.67
C LYS A 238 25.51 -16.13 28.31
N ILE A 239 24.32 -16.70 28.10
CA ILE A 239 23.90 -17.35 26.86
C ILE A 239 22.73 -16.53 26.28
N LEU A 240 23.03 -15.35 25.72
CA LEU A 240 22.06 -14.52 25.03
C LEU A 240 21.59 -15.21 23.73
N LEU A 241 20.49 -15.93 23.85
CA LEU A 241 19.80 -16.50 22.67
C LEU A 241 18.90 -15.44 22.03
N THR A 242 18.89 -15.38 20.70
CA THR A 242 17.87 -14.59 19.97
C THR A 242 16.49 -15.27 20.09
N PRO A 243 15.39 -14.55 19.86
CA PRO A 243 14.05 -15.16 19.89
C PRO A 243 13.91 -16.39 18.99
N GLN A 244 14.50 -16.36 17.80
CA GLN A 244 14.52 -17.51 16.89
C GLN A 244 15.36 -18.68 17.40
N GLU A 245 16.53 -18.39 18.00
CA GLU A 245 17.35 -19.42 18.64
C GLU A 245 16.64 -20.05 19.84
N MET A 246 15.84 -19.29 20.61
CA MET A 246 15.02 -19.83 21.69
C MET A 246 13.93 -20.77 21.16
N GLN A 247 13.23 -20.40 20.10
CA GLN A 247 12.22 -21.26 19.46
C GLN A 247 12.85 -22.55 18.95
N VAL A 248 13.96 -22.45 18.22
CA VAL A 248 14.68 -23.62 17.71
C VAL A 248 15.19 -24.47 18.86
N ALA A 249 15.74 -23.91 19.94
CA ALA A 249 16.22 -24.63 21.13
C ALA A 249 15.08 -25.41 21.82
N GLY A 250 13.90 -24.77 21.98
CA GLY A 250 12.70 -25.41 22.51
C GLY A 250 12.30 -26.65 21.70
N LEU A 251 12.17 -26.52 20.39
CA LEU A 251 11.79 -27.61 19.51
C LEU A 251 12.85 -28.72 19.42
N VAL A 252 14.14 -28.36 19.51
CA VAL A 252 15.24 -29.34 19.63
C VAL A 252 15.15 -30.12 20.93
N LYS A 253 14.84 -29.47 22.04
CA LYS A 253 14.61 -30.10 23.35
C LYS A 253 13.44 -31.10 23.28
N ASP A 254 12.36 -30.73 22.60
CA ASP A 254 11.19 -31.57 22.36
C ASP A 254 11.48 -32.73 21.37
N GLY A 255 12.70 -32.84 20.86
CA GLY A 255 13.16 -33.95 20.02
C GLY A 255 12.86 -33.79 18.54
N LYS A 256 12.46 -32.61 18.09
CA LYS A 256 12.14 -32.36 16.68
C LYS A 256 13.39 -32.34 15.81
N THR A 257 13.29 -32.91 14.61
CA THR A 257 14.32 -32.91 13.58
C THR A 257 14.42 -31.53 12.91
N SER A 258 15.53 -31.24 12.21
CA SER A 258 15.68 -29.98 11.50
C SER A 258 14.58 -29.75 10.46
N LYS A 259 14.10 -30.81 9.81
CA LYS A 259 13.00 -30.75 8.83
C LYS A 259 11.68 -30.41 9.49
N GLU A 260 11.30 -31.07 10.59
CA GLU A 260 10.07 -30.75 11.33
C GLU A 260 10.10 -29.33 11.90
N ILE A 261 11.26 -28.86 12.36
CA ILE A 261 11.42 -27.48 12.86
C ILE A 261 11.25 -26.47 11.72
N ALA A 262 11.78 -26.76 10.54
CA ALA A 262 11.62 -25.94 9.34
C ALA A 262 10.13 -25.80 8.97
N ASP A 263 9.40 -26.89 8.98
CA ASP A 263 7.96 -26.91 8.69
C ASP A 263 7.15 -26.15 9.77
N ILE A 264 7.46 -26.35 11.06
CA ILE A 264 6.75 -25.66 12.17
C ILE A 264 6.99 -24.15 12.16
N LEU A 265 8.22 -23.70 11.89
CA LEU A 265 8.59 -22.28 11.92
C LEU A 265 8.45 -21.58 10.57
N ASN A 266 8.05 -22.32 9.53
CA ASN A 266 7.93 -21.83 8.14
C ASN A 266 9.23 -21.16 7.62
N ILE A 267 10.38 -21.81 7.86
CA ILE A 267 11.71 -21.38 7.41
C ILE A 267 12.42 -22.54 6.69
N SER A 268 13.55 -22.27 6.02
CA SER A 268 14.31 -23.32 5.36
C SER A 268 15.03 -24.23 6.37
N GLU A 269 15.22 -25.50 6.04
CA GLU A 269 16.03 -26.43 6.84
C GLU A 269 17.49 -25.93 7.02
N THR A 270 18.02 -25.26 6.01
CA THR A 270 19.33 -24.58 6.06
C THR A 270 19.37 -23.52 7.16
N THR A 271 18.28 -22.72 7.30
CA THR A 271 18.16 -21.71 8.35
C THR A 271 18.08 -22.37 9.74
N VAL A 272 17.35 -23.46 9.87
CA VAL A 272 17.30 -24.22 11.15
C VAL A 272 18.69 -24.74 11.52
N ASN A 273 19.42 -25.31 10.56
CA ASN A 273 20.78 -25.81 10.79
C ASN A 273 21.76 -24.68 11.15
N PHE A 274 21.59 -23.50 10.57
CA PHE A 274 22.34 -22.30 10.97
C PHE A 274 22.08 -21.92 12.44
N HIS A 275 20.80 -21.89 12.87
CA HIS A 275 20.46 -21.64 14.27
C HIS A 275 20.98 -22.73 15.21
N ARG A 276 20.90 -23.99 14.84
CA ARG A 276 21.48 -25.13 15.62
C ARG A 276 22.99 -24.98 15.77
N LYS A 277 23.69 -24.55 14.73
CA LYS A 277 25.13 -24.27 14.78
C LYS A 277 25.43 -23.11 15.74
N ASN A 278 24.68 -22.02 15.65
CA ASN A 278 24.84 -20.87 16.55
C ASN A 278 24.57 -21.24 18.01
N LEU A 279 23.54 -22.05 18.27
CA LEU A 279 23.28 -22.60 19.61
C LEU A 279 24.46 -23.40 20.12
N ARG A 280 25.07 -24.26 19.31
CA ARG A 280 26.26 -25.02 19.72
C ARG A 280 27.43 -24.11 20.03
N VAL A 281 27.65 -23.03 19.26
CA VAL A 281 28.69 -22.03 19.53
C VAL A 281 28.41 -21.33 20.85
N LYS A 282 27.20 -20.84 21.07
CA LYS A 282 26.80 -20.10 22.28
C LYS A 282 26.89 -20.98 23.55
N PHE A 283 26.57 -22.25 23.44
CA PHE A 283 26.67 -23.23 24.53
C PHE A 283 28.08 -23.83 24.70
N GLY A 284 29.09 -23.41 23.91
CA GLY A 284 30.45 -23.93 23.99
C GLY A 284 30.59 -25.37 23.48
N LEU A 285 29.68 -25.86 22.67
CA LEU A 285 29.63 -27.24 22.17
C LEU A 285 30.30 -27.43 20.80
N THR A 286 31.04 -26.45 20.29
CA THR A 286 31.53 -26.39 18.90
C THR A 286 32.43 -27.54 18.52
N ASN A 287 33.29 -28.02 19.44
CA ASN A 287 34.21 -29.11 19.20
C ASN A 287 33.92 -30.35 20.09
N GLN A 288 32.72 -30.43 20.64
CA GLN A 288 32.36 -31.55 21.52
C GLN A 288 31.36 -32.49 20.78
N ARG A 289 31.52 -33.81 21.03
CA ARG A 289 30.57 -34.81 20.52
C ARG A 289 29.25 -34.83 21.27
N THR A 290 29.05 -33.91 22.20
CA THR A 290 27.84 -33.78 23.00
C THR A 290 26.64 -33.44 22.12
N ASN A 291 25.55 -34.21 22.26
CA ASN A 291 24.31 -33.96 21.56
C ASN A 291 23.64 -32.68 22.09
N LEU A 292 23.27 -31.77 21.21
CA LEU A 292 22.63 -30.51 21.58
C LEU A 292 21.34 -30.71 22.40
N ARG A 293 20.51 -31.71 22.05
CA ARG A 293 19.30 -32.06 22.79
C ARG A 293 19.62 -32.50 24.23
N SER A 294 20.57 -33.42 24.39
CA SER A 294 20.97 -33.91 25.71
C SER A 294 21.50 -32.80 26.59
N TYR A 295 22.27 -31.86 26.03
CA TYR A 295 22.74 -30.69 26.75
C TYR A 295 21.58 -29.76 27.15
N LEU A 296 20.64 -29.48 26.27
CA LEU A 296 19.45 -28.65 26.56
C LEU A 296 18.55 -29.26 27.65
N LEU A 297 18.49 -30.58 27.74
CA LEU A 297 17.77 -31.29 28.81
C LEU A 297 18.51 -31.22 30.16
N SER A 298 19.85 -31.10 30.16
CA SER A 298 20.66 -31.06 31.39
C SER A 298 20.68 -29.69 32.06
N ILE A 299 20.34 -28.59 31.34
CA ILE A 299 20.35 -27.22 31.87
C ILE A 299 18.94 -26.69 32.15
N SER A 300 17.95 -27.57 32.14
CA SER A 300 16.54 -27.21 32.34
C SER A 300 16.09 -27.45 33.76
#